data_ac4d2cf78f7af7b897e30fddab3386a9
#
_entry.id   ac4d2cf78f7af7b897e30fddab3386a9
#
_cell.length_a   1.000
_cell.length_b   1.000
_cell.length_c   1.000
_cell.angle_alpha   90.00
_cell.angle_beta   90.00
_cell.angle_gamma   90.00
#
_symmetry.space_group_name_H-M   'P 1'
#
loop_
_entity.id
_entity.type
_entity.pdbx_description
1 polymer ?
#
loop_
_entity_poly.entity_id
_entity_poly.type
_entity_poly.pdbx_seq_one_letter_code
_entity_poly.pdbx_strand_id
1 'polypeptide(L)'
;MREVKLPHLPSDLEAQQSDLITDVWYNKGKENQVKKDKINLKIKMKNIVIFGAPGSGKGTQSDLLIEKYGLEHISTGDVLRSEIKNGTELGKTAKGYIDNGQLIPDELMVSILASVYDSFGRGHKGVIFDGFPRTIPQAEALKKMLEERGDKVAAMLELDVPEEELMTRLIKRGQESGRADDNEETIKKRLVVYHSQTQPLIEWYKQEGLHHHINGLGSLERIFSDICAVIDNI
;
A
#
# COMPACT_ATOMS: atom_id res chain seq x y z
N MET A 1 -34.22 -28.63 63.34
CA MET A 1 -33.28 -28.33 62.28
C MET A 1 -31.94 -28.07 62.89
N ARG A 2 -30.94 -28.95 62.68
CA ARG A 2 -29.57 -28.76 63.18
C ARG A 2 -28.76 -28.05 62.07
N GLU A 3 -28.28 -26.83 62.38
CA GLU A 3 -27.31 -26.15 61.54
C GLU A 3 -25.97 -26.91 61.57
N VAL A 4 -25.52 -27.33 60.41
CA VAL A 4 -24.17 -27.91 60.24
C VAL A 4 -23.24 -26.73 60.00
N LYS A 5 -22.43 -26.35 60.99
CA LYS A 5 -21.31 -25.42 60.83
C LYS A 5 -20.22 -26.11 60.02
N LEU A 6 -19.96 -25.58 58.86
CA LEU A 6 -18.76 -25.93 58.06
C LEU A 6 -17.49 -25.45 58.80
N PRO A 7 -16.41 -26.23 58.80
CA PRO A 7 -15.17 -25.79 59.42
C PRO A 7 -14.55 -24.63 58.67
N HIS A 8 -14.10 -23.61 59.40
CA HIS A 8 -13.31 -22.49 58.89
C HIS A 8 -11.97 -23.06 58.38
N LEU A 9 -11.69 -22.84 57.10
CA LEU A 9 -10.36 -23.04 56.51
C LEU A 9 -9.39 -22.00 57.08
N PRO A 10 -8.11 -22.38 57.31
CA PRO A 10 -7.10 -21.43 57.75
C PRO A 10 -6.86 -20.35 56.69
N SER A 11 -6.75 -19.09 57.10
CA SER A 11 -6.57 -17.88 56.29
C SER A 11 -5.35 -17.95 55.31
N ASP A 12 -4.39 -18.79 55.67
CA ASP A 12 -3.14 -18.96 54.93
C ASP A 12 -3.29 -19.81 53.63
N LEU A 13 -4.33 -20.69 53.60
CA LEU A 13 -4.65 -21.48 52.40
C LEU A 13 -5.43 -20.70 51.34
N GLU A 14 -6.25 -19.70 51.74
CA GLU A 14 -6.96 -18.82 50.82
C GLU A 14 -6.00 -17.84 50.12
N ALA A 15 -5.00 -17.33 50.84
CA ALA A 15 -3.97 -16.47 50.29
C ALA A 15 -3.10 -17.22 49.26
N GLN A 16 -2.68 -18.45 49.56
CA GLN A 16 -1.88 -19.29 48.63
C GLN A 16 -2.65 -19.71 47.38
N GLN A 17 -3.97 -19.95 47.47
CA GLN A 17 -4.80 -20.24 46.30
C GLN A 17 -5.04 -18.99 45.44
N SER A 18 -5.18 -17.82 46.04
CA SER A 18 -5.31 -16.54 45.32
C SER A 18 -4.06 -16.24 44.48
N ASP A 19 -2.87 -16.40 45.05
CA ASP A 19 -1.60 -16.17 44.36
C ASP A 19 -1.35 -17.17 43.23
N LEU A 20 -1.67 -18.45 43.43
CA LEU A 20 -1.57 -19.49 42.40
C LEU A 20 -2.52 -19.25 41.22
N ILE A 21 -3.76 -18.82 41.51
CA ILE A 21 -4.74 -18.45 40.45
C ILE A 21 -4.28 -17.23 39.69
N THR A 22 -3.78 -16.19 40.37
CA THR A 22 -3.29 -14.97 39.77
C THR A 22 -2.07 -15.23 38.88
N ASP A 23 -1.13 -16.05 39.31
CA ASP A 23 0.04 -16.44 38.52
C ASP A 23 -0.33 -17.28 37.28
N VAL A 24 -1.29 -18.19 37.40
CA VAL A 24 -1.77 -18.98 36.25
C VAL A 24 -2.47 -18.12 35.23
N TRP A 25 -3.29 -17.14 35.64
CA TRP A 25 -3.94 -16.20 34.74
C TRP A 25 -2.94 -15.20 34.09
N TYR A 26 -1.98 -14.71 34.87
CA TYR A 26 -0.93 -13.80 34.38
C TYR A 26 -0.03 -14.49 33.35
N ASN A 27 0.38 -15.73 33.61
CA ASN A 27 1.20 -16.51 32.69
C ASN A 27 0.44 -16.94 31.43
N LYS A 28 -0.84 -17.34 31.53
CA LYS A 28 -1.71 -17.58 30.38
C LYS A 28 -1.93 -16.32 29.55
N GLY A 29 -2.08 -15.16 30.19
CA GLY A 29 -2.18 -13.87 29.51
C GLY A 29 -0.91 -13.55 28.71
N LYS A 30 0.27 -13.74 29.30
CA LYS A 30 1.57 -13.58 28.62
C LYS A 30 1.78 -14.57 27.48
N GLU A 31 1.46 -15.86 27.67
CA GLU A 31 1.57 -16.86 26.60
C GLU A 31 0.63 -16.55 25.43
N ASN A 32 -0.59 -16.09 25.69
CA ASN A 32 -1.52 -15.67 24.66
C ASN A 32 -1.06 -14.40 23.95
N GLN A 33 -0.44 -13.46 24.67
CA GLN A 33 0.14 -12.25 24.06
C GLN A 33 1.35 -12.63 23.21
N VAL A 34 2.28 -13.45 23.72
CA VAL A 34 3.44 -13.95 22.97
C VAL A 34 3.02 -14.79 21.75
N LYS A 35 1.92 -15.57 21.85
CA LYS A 35 1.35 -16.27 20.69
C LYS A 35 0.72 -15.32 19.68
N LYS A 36 -0.01 -14.28 20.13
CA LYS A 36 -0.54 -13.22 19.25
C LYS A 36 0.59 -12.44 18.60
N ASP A 37 1.64 -12.10 19.34
CA ASP A 37 2.80 -11.38 18.82
C ASP A 37 3.60 -12.26 17.84
N LYS A 38 3.74 -13.57 18.11
CA LYS A 38 4.35 -14.54 17.18
C LYS A 38 3.48 -14.80 15.93
N ILE A 39 2.16 -14.74 16.04
CA ILE A 39 1.24 -14.84 14.88
C ILE A 39 1.32 -13.55 14.08
N ASN A 40 1.36 -12.37 14.71
CA ASN A 40 1.57 -11.08 14.03
C ASN A 40 2.97 -10.96 13.40
N LEU A 41 4.01 -11.56 13.99
CA LEU A 41 5.34 -11.63 13.38
C LEU A 41 5.39 -12.53 12.11
N LYS A 42 4.35 -13.33 11.86
CA LYS A 42 4.26 -14.21 10.67
C LYS A 42 3.47 -13.61 9.52
N ILE A 43 2.73 -12.53 9.74
CA ILE A 43 2.11 -11.77 8.65
C ILE A 43 3.14 -10.74 8.19
N LYS A 44 4.01 -11.14 7.28
CA LYS A 44 4.94 -10.23 6.61
C LYS A 44 4.10 -9.20 5.86
N MET A 45 4.14 -7.94 6.31
CA MET A 45 3.42 -6.84 5.64
C MET A 45 3.89 -6.74 4.20
N LYS A 46 2.96 -6.77 3.27
CA LYS A 46 3.25 -6.70 1.83
C LYS A 46 2.98 -5.29 1.31
N ASN A 47 3.91 -4.37 1.59
CA ASN A 47 3.86 -3.04 1.00
C ASN A 47 4.46 -3.10 -0.40
N ILE A 48 3.63 -2.90 -1.41
CA ILE A 48 3.97 -3.13 -2.82
C ILE A 48 3.87 -1.81 -3.58
N VAL A 49 4.91 -1.45 -4.30
CA VAL A 49 4.86 -0.38 -5.29
C VAL A 49 4.44 -0.99 -6.62
N ILE A 50 3.27 -0.63 -7.14
CA ILE A 50 2.89 -0.97 -8.51
C ILE A 50 3.35 0.15 -9.45
N PHE A 51 4.19 -0.21 -10.41
CA PHE A 51 4.94 0.72 -11.23
C PHE A 51 4.67 0.53 -12.73
N GLY A 52 4.89 1.55 -13.51
CA GLY A 52 4.75 1.53 -14.97
C GLY A 52 4.20 2.84 -15.51
N ALA A 53 4.31 3.04 -16.81
CA ALA A 53 3.86 4.23 -17.49
C ALA A 53 2.35 4.47 -17.33
N PRO A 54 1.86 5.72 -17.54
CA PRO A 54 0.44 5.95 -17.68
C PRO A 54 -0.18 5.01 -18.72
N GLY A 55 -1.32 4.38 -18.40
CA GLY A 55 -1.96 3.42 -19.30
C GLY A 55 -1.48 1.96 -19.19
N SER A 56 -0.47 1.64 -18.37
CA SER A 56 0.06 0.27 -18.25
C SER A 56 -0.87 -0.74 -17.55
N GLY A 57 -1.98 -0.30 -16.95
CA GLY A 57 -2.96 -1.20 -16.31
C GLY A 57 -2.82 -1.32 -14.78
N LYS A 58 -1.99 -0.47 -14.14
CA LYS A 58 -1.75 -0.50 -12.68
C LYS A 58 -3.04 -0.56 -11.86
N GLY A 59 -3.96 0.39 -12.07
CA GLY A 59 -5.21 0.44 -11.30
C GLY A 59 -6.02 -0.83 -11.40
N THR A 60 -6.20 -1.37 -12.62
CA THR A 60 -6.95 -2.62 -12.83
C THR A 60 -6.31 -3.81 -12.11
N GLN A 61 -4.97 -3.90 -12.12
CA GLN A 61 -4.26 -4.95 -11.39
C GLN A 61 -4.32 -4.70 -9.88
N SER A 62 -4.25 -3.45 -9.43
CA SER A 62 -4.41 -3.10 -8.01
C SER A 62 -5.76 -3.56 -7.47
N ASP A 63 -6.85 -3.34 -8.19
CA ASP A 63 -8.20 -3.76 -7.77
C ASP A 63 -8.28 -5.29 -7.53
N LEU A 64 -7.70 -6.09 -8.44
CA LEU A 64 -7.63 -7.54 -8.29
C LEU A 64 -6.75 -7.99 -7.13
N LEU A 65 -5.65 -7.27 -6.87
CA LEU A 65 -4.74 -7.56 -5.76
C LEU A 65 -5.38 -7.24 -4.41
N ILE A 66 -6.14 -6.14 -4.32
CA ILE A 66 -6.91 -5.78 -3.13
C ILE A 66 -7.90 -6.91 -2.81
N GLU A 67 -8.66 -7.37 -3.80
CA GLU A 67 -9.64 -8.44 -3.64
C GLU A 67 -8.98 -9.75 -3.17
N LYS A 68 -7.86 -10.14 -3.79
CA LYS A 68 -7.20 -11.42 -3.49
C LYS A 68 -6.46 -11.41 -2.16
N TYR A 69 -5.69 -10.35 -1.85
CA TYR A 69 -4.77 -10.33 -0.71
C TYR A 69 -5.31 -9.54 0.48
N GLY A 70 -6.35 -8.73 0.29
CA GLY A 70 -6.90 -7.84 1.32
C GLY A 70 -5.90 -6.76 1.72
N LEU A 71 -5.20 -6.20 0.72
CA LEU A 71 -4.27 -5.09 0.90
C LEU A 71 -5.03 -3.77 0.88
N GLU A 72 -4.50 -2.78 1.59
CA GLU A 72 -4.96 -1.39 1.44
C GLU A 72 -4.40 -0.78 0.15
N HIS A 73 -5.04 0.26 -0.35
CA HIS A 73 -4.66 0.89 -1.61
C HIS A 73 -4.51 2.41 -1.48
N ILE A 74 -3.39 2.92 -1.92
CA ILE A 74 -3.15 4.36 -2.07
C ILE A 74 -2.90 4.66 -3.54
N SER A 75 -3.94 5.16 -4.22
CA SER A 75 -3.80 5.72 -5.57
C SER A 75 -3.68 7.23 -5.48
N THR A 76 -2.46 7.73 -5.66
CA THR A 76 -2.23 9.19 -5.61
C THR A 76 -3.02 9.94 -6.67
N GLY A 77 -3.21 9.33 -7.83
CA GLY A 77 -4.03 9.91 -8.89
C GLY A 77 -5.50 10.04 -8.49
N ASP A 78 -6.06 9.05 -7.78
CA ASP A 78 -7.47 9.09 -7.37
C ASP A 78 -7.68 10.03 -6.19
N VAL A 79 -6.74 10.08 -5.25
CA VAL A 79 -6.75 11.07 -4.16
C VAL A 79 -6.82 12.48 -4.75
N LEU A 80 -5.89 12.82 -5.65
CA LEU A 80 -5.86 14.16 -6.25
C LEU A 80 -7.10 14.49 -7.10
N ARG A 81 -7.61 13.52 -7.87
CA ARG A 81 -8.87 13.70 -8.63
C ARG A 81 -10.07 13.91 -7.70
N SER A 82 -10.12 13.22 -6.58
CA SER A 82 -11.16 13.44 -5.56
C SER A 82 -11.08 14.85 -4.97
N GLU A 83 -9.87 15.32 -4.64
CA GLU A 83 -9.66 16.67 -4.13
C GLU A 83 -10.08 17.74 -5.14
N ILE A 84 -9.77 17.54 -6.44
CA ILE A 84 -10.20 18.43 -7.52
C ILE A 84 -11.73 18.46 -7.61
N LYS A 85 -12.37 17.29 -7.59
CA LYS A 85 -13.83 17.18 -7.66
C LYS A 85 -14.53 17.86 -6.50
N ASN A 86 -13.92 17.78 -5.30
CA ASN A 86 -14.44 18.39 -4.09
C ASN A 86 -14.10 19.89 -3.96
N GLY A 87 -13.29 20.45 -4.87
CA GLY A 87 -12.94 21.87 -4.90
C GLY A 87 -12.09 22.34 -3.72
N THR A 88 -11.35 21.43 -3.06
CA THR A 88 -10.47 21.78 -1.95
C THR A 88 -9.30 22.65 -2.40
N GLU A 89 -8.59 23.31 -1.48
CA GLU A 89 -7.39 24.07 -1.81
C GLU A 89 -6.29 23.19 -2.42
N LEU A 90 -6.15 21.95 -1.91
CA LEU A 90 -5.29 20.94 -2.51
C LEU A 90 -5.72 20.62 -3.94
N GLY A 91 -7.03 20.43 -4.17
CA GLY A 91 -7.58 20.13 -5.48
C GLY A 91 -7.37 21.26 -6.49
N LYS A 92 -7.53 22.53 -6.08
CA LYS A 92 -7.23 23.69 -6.93
C LYS A 92 -5.76 23.73 -7.34
N THR A 93 -4.85 23.47 -6.39
CA THR A 93 -3.41 23.40 -6.65
C THR A 93 -3.08 22.24 -7.58
N ALA A 94 -3.57 21.04 -7.29
CA ALA A 94 -3.30 19.82 -8.04
C ALA A 94 -3.81 19.88 -9.48
N LYS A 95 -4.95 20.55 -9.71
CA LYS A 95 -5.55 20.69 -11.04
C LYS A 95 -4.58 21.29 -12.06
N GLY A 96 -3.86 22.36 -11.68
CA GLY A 96 -2.90 23.01 -12.57
C GLY A 96 -1.79 22.07 -13.03
N TYR A 97 -1.30 21.19 -12.17
CA TYR A 97 -0.28 20.20 -12.51
C TYR A 97 -0.84 19.07 -13.38
N ILE A 98 -1.99 18.50 -12.98
CA ILE A 98 -2.60 17.35 -13.66
C ILE A 98 -3.02 17.70 -15.08
N ASP A 99 -3.67 18.85 -15.29
CA ASP A 99 -4.11 19.31 -16.61
C ASP A 99 -2.92 19.51 -17.59
N ASN A 100 -1.74 19.82 -17.05
CA ASN A 100 -0.50 19.97 -17.83
C ASN A 100 0.35 18.68 -17.88
N GLY A 101 -0.11 17.58 -17.31
CA GLY A 101 0.61 16.29 -17.26
C GLY A 101 1.87 16.31 -16.38
N GLN A 102 1.98 17.27 -15.47
CA GLN A 102 3.10 17.47 -14.55
C GLN A 102 2.89 16.75 -13.23
N LEU A 103 3.99 16.53 -12.49
CA LEU A 103 3.94 16.04 -11.11
C LEU A 103 3.71 17.21 -10.17
N ILE A 104 2.97 16.96 -9.07
CA ILE A 104 2.89 17.93 -7.98
C ILE A 104 4.18 17.89 -7.15
N PRO A 105 4.51 18.95 -6.38
CA PRO A 105 5.73 19.00 -5.57
C PRO A 105 5.86 17.79 -4.63
N ASP A 106 7.07 17.23 -4.54
CA ASP A 106 7.36 15.99 -3.80
C ASP A 106 6.95 16.08 -2.33
N GLU A 107 7.27 17.19 -1.65
CA GLU A 107 6.94 17.40 -0.23
C GLU A 107 5.43 17.31 0.04
N LEU A 108 4.63 17.93 -0.84
CA LEU A 108 3.18 17.89 -0.74
C LEU A 108 2.65 16.47 -0.95
N MET A 109 3.20 15.75 -1.94
CA MET A 109 2.79 14.38 -2.22
C MET A 109 3.13 13.42 -1.07
N VAL A 110 4.32 13.55 -0.49
CA VAL A 110 4.75 12.73 0.65
C VAL A 110 3.87 12.97 1.88
N SER A 111 3.50 14.23 2.16
CA SER A 111 2.64 14.54 3.30
C SER A 111 1.23 13.95 3.15
N ILE A 112 0.67 14.00 1.96
CA ILE A 112 -0.62 13.38 1.63
C ILE A 112 -0.54 11.85 1.83
N LEU A 113 0.50 11.24 1.27
CA LEU A 113 0.72 9.80 1.37
C LEU A 113 0.83 9.32 2.82
N ALA A 114 1.64 10.02 3.63
CA ALA A 114 1.83 9.70 5.04
C ALA A 114 0.50 9.76 5.82
N SER A 115 -0.30 10.81 5.58
CA SER A 115 -1.62 10.96 6.21
C SER A 115 -2.57 9.82 5.83
N VAL A 116 -2.62 9.43 4.56
CA VAL A 116 -3.47 8.31 4.10
C VAL A 116 -2.99 6.99 4.68
N TYR A 117 -1.67 6.73 4.67
CA TYR A 117 -1.09 5.52 5.24
C TYR A 117 -1.42 5.37 6.72
N ASP A 118 -1.26 6.45 7.51
CA ASP A 118 -1.55 6.45 8.94
C ASP A 118 -3.03 6.24 9.25
N SER A 119 -3.94 6.62 8.32
CA SER A 119 -5.39 6.42 8.49
C SER A 119 -5.82 4.94 8.47
N PHE A 120 -5.03 4.04 7.89
CA PHE A 120 -5.33 2.60 7.90
C PHE A 120 -5.13 1.96 9.28
N GLY A 121 -4.40 2.62 10.17
CA GLY A 121 -4.12 2.12 11.51
C GLY A 121 -3.18 0.91 11.51
N ARG A 122 -3.10 0.23 12.65
CA ARG A 122 -2.28 -0.98 12.78
C ARG A 122 -3.11 -2.22 12.47
N GLY A 123 -2.52 -3.18 11.74
CA GLY A 123 -3.14 -4.49 11.50
C GLY A 123 -3.60 -4.74 10.07
N HIS A 124 -3.37 -3.78 9.14
CA HIS A 124 -3.51 -4.06 7.72
C HIS A 124 -2.46 -5.09 7.23
N LYS A 125 -2.75 -5.79 6.15
CA LYS A 125 -1.85 -6.83 5.60
C LYS A 125 -0.72 -6.26 4.74
N GLY A 126 -0.79 -4.99 4.42
CA GLY A 126 0.13 -4.23 3.58
C GLY A 126 -0.64 -3.25 2.71
N VAL A 127 0.09 -2.45 1.95
CA VAL A 127 -0.43 -1.36 1.12
C VAL A 127 0.08 -1.48 -0.30
N ILE A 128 -0.78 -1.27 -1.28
CA ILE A 128 -0.41 -1.05 -2.68
C ILE A 128 -0.26 0.46 -2.90
N PHE A 129 0.94 0.89 -3.27
CA PHE A 129 1.23 2.26 -3.67
C PHE A 129 1.10 2.36 -5.19
N ASP A 130 0.02 2.99 -5.69
CA ASP A 130 -0.23 3.23 -7.10
C ASP A 130 0.01 4.70 -7.46
N GLY A 131 0.92 4.92 -8.40
CA GLY A 131 1.29 6.25 -8.86
C GLY A 131 2.20 7.01 -7.89
N PHE A 132 2.81 6.33 -6.94
CA PHE A 132 3.85 6.82 -6.04
C PHE A 132 4.81 5.67 -5.68
N PRO A 133 6.14 5.89 -5.60
CA PRO A 133 6.84 7.14 -5.95
C PRO A 133 6.93 7.38 -7.45
N ARG A 134 7.17 8.64 -7.85
CA ARG A 134 7.42 9.05 -9.26
C ARG A 134 8.76 9.73 -9.45
N THR A 135 9.48 10.03 -8.38
CA THR A 135 10.83 10.60 -8.40
C THR A 135 11.71 9.87 -7.39
N ILE A 136 13.04 9.94 -7.54
CA ILE A 136 13.97 9.33 -6.59
C ILE A 136 13.79 9.94 -5.19
N PRO A 137 13.69 11.26 -4.99
CA PRO A 137 13.39 11.82 -3.68
C PRO A 137 12.11 11.29 -3.04
N GLN A 138 11.05 11.04 -3.83
CA GLN A 138 9.84 10.40 -3.33
C GLN A 138 10.08 8.95 -2.89
N ALA A 139 10.92 8.18 -3.60
CA ALA A 139 11.25 6.80 -3.21
C ALA A 139 12.02 6.75 -1.90
N GLU A 140 12.99 7.64 -1.72
CA GLU A 140 13.75 7.80 -0.47
C GLU A 140 12.83 8.20 0.70
N ALA A 141 11.92 9.15 0.45
CA ALA A 141 10.93 9.58 1.45
C ALA A 141 9.97 8.45 1.81
N LEU A 142 9.48 7.64 0.84
CA LEU A 142 8.66 6.45 1.10
C LEU A 142 9.42 5.44 1.96
N LYS A 143 10.67 5.13 1.61
CA LYS A 143 11.53 4.22 2.36
C LYS A 143 11.64 4.66 3.81
N LYS A 144 12.04 5.92 4.04
CA LYS A 144 12.16 6.51 5.37
C LYS A 144 10.84 6.49 6.14
N MET A 145 9.75 6.91 5.50
CA MET A 145 8.41 6.93 6.10
C MET A 145 7.97 5.55 6.61
N LEU A 146 8.23 4.50 5.84
CA LEU A 146 7.89 3.12 6.23
C LEU A 146 8.82 2.62 7.33
N GLU A 147 10.13 2.87 7.25
CA GLU A 147 11.11 2.48 8.27
C GLU A 147 10.80 3.09 9.65
N GLU A 148 10.37 4.36 9.70
CA GLU A 148 9.93 5.03 10.93
C GLU A 148 8.71 4.35 11.58
N ARG A 149 7.94 3.59 10.80
CA ARG A 149 6.76 2.83 11.23
C ARG A 149 7.04 1.34 11.48
N GLY A 150 8.31 0.92 11.29
CA GLY A 150 8.75 -0.47 11.40
C GLY A 150 8.40 -1.32 10.18
N ASP A 151 8.07 -0.68 9.06
CA ASP A 151 7.67 -1.29 7.81
C ASP A 151 8.72 -1.09 6.72
N LYS A 152 8.52 -1.72 5.58
CA LYS A 152 9.37 -1.55 4.40
C LYS A 152 8.60 -1.86 3.11
N VAL A 153 9.10 -1.40 1.98
CA VAL A 153 8.67 -1.88 0.67
C VAL A 153 9.10 -3.34 0.53
N ALA A 154 8.18 -4.22 0.15
CA ALA A 154 8.45 -5.64 -0.07
C ALA A 154 8.83 -5.92 -1.53
N ALA A 155 8.23 -5.22 -2.49
CA ALA A 155 8.52 -5.33 -3.91
C ALA A 155 8.08 -4.08 -4.68
N MET A 156 8.74 -3.81 -5.80
CA MET A 156 8.28 -2.92 -6.86
C MET A 156 7.98 -3.76 -8.10
N LEU A 157 6.71 -3.75 -8.53
CA LEU A 157 6.19 -4.50 -9.66
C LEU A 157 6.08 -3.58 -10.86
N GLU A 158 6.99 -3.70 -11.82
CA GLU A 158 6.97 -2.92 -13.06
C GLU A 158 6.06 -3.60 -14.09
N LEU A 159 4.97 -2.92 -14.48
CA LEU A 159 4.16 -3.30 -15.62
C LEU A 159 4.75 -2.65 -16.88
N ASP A 160 5.52 -3.40 -17.64
CA ASP A 160 6.14 -2.95 -18.88
C ASP A 160 5.20 -3.15 -20.07
N VAL A 161 4.89 -2.02 -20.75
CA VAL A 161 3.98 -1.96 -21.89
C VAL A 161 4.57 -1.01 -22.94
N PRO A 162 4.63 -1.42 -24.21
CA PRO A 162 5.10 -0.56 -25.31
C PRO A 162 4.28 0.73 -25.45
N GLU A 163 4.95 1.82 -25.85
CA GLU A 163 4.35 3.15 -25.89
C GLU A 163 3.14 3.23 -26.84
N GLU A 164 3.18 2.53 -27.97
CA GLU A 164 2.05 2.48 -28.92
C GLU A 164 0.77 1.91 -28.26
N GLU A 165 0.92 0.86 -27.47
CA GLU A 165 -0.19 0.26 -26.73
C GLU A 165 -0.67 1.18 -25.60
N LEU A 166 0.26 1.88 -24.91
CA LEU A 166 -0.09 2.87 -23.88
C LEU A 166 -0.95 3.99 -24.45
N MET A 167 -0.56 4.54 -25.63
CA MET A 167 -1.33 5.58 -26.33
C MET A 167 -2.73 5.10 -26.66
N THR A 168 -2.86 3.90 -27.22
CA THR A 168 -4.15 3.31 -27.57
C THR A 168 -5.05 3.14 -26.33
N ARG A 169 -4.52 2.59 -25.24
CA ARG A 169 -5.26 2.40 -23.99
C ARG A 169 -5.71 3.72 -23.36
N LEU A 170 -4.84 4.73 -23.36
CA LEU A 170 -5.13 6.02 -22.75
C LEU A 170 -6.20 6.79 -23.53
N ILE A 171 -6.11 6.82 -24.87
CA ILE A 171 -7.12 7.46 -25.72
C ILE A 171 -8.49 6.79 -25.50
N LYS A 172 -8.53 5.46 -25.53
CA LYS A 172 -9.76 4.69 -25.25
C LYS A 172 -10.33 5.04 -23.88
N ARG A 173 -9.51 5.04 -22.84
CA ARG A 173 -9.93 5.39 -21.48
C ARG A 173 -10.46 6.81 -21.39
N GLY A 174 -9.84 7.76 -22.07
CA GLY A 174 -10.32 9.15 -22.14
C GLY A 174 -11.74 9.25 -22.70
N GLN A 175 -12.03 8.49 -23.77
CA GLN A 175 -13.36 8.40 -24.37
C GLN A 175 -14.40 7.78 -23.44
N GLU A 176 -14.03 6.73 -22.70
CA GLU A 176 -14.94 5.96 -21.82
C GLU A 176 -15.17 6.65 -20.47
N SER A 177 -14.12 7.20 -19.86
CA SER A 177 -14.17 7.73 -18.49
C SER A 177 -14.28 9.24 -18.39
N GLY A 178 -14.11 9.98 -19.50
CA GLY A 178 -14.14 11.44 -19.50
C GLY A 178 -13.00 12.10 -18.73
N ARG A 179 -11.89 11.41 -18.47
CA ARG A 179 -10.72 11.97 -17.79
C ARG A 179 -10.10 13.09 -18.62
N ALA A 180 -10.01 14.27 -18.05
CA ALA A 180 -9.48 15.46 -18.75
C ALA A 180 -7.99 15.32 -19.13
N ASP A 181 -7.22 14.51 -18.38
CA ASP A 181 -5.79 14.26 -18.59
C ASP A 181 -5.50 13.13 -19.61
N ASP A 182 -6.52 12.53 -20.22
CA ASP A 182 -6.39 11.46 -21.23
C ASP A 182 -6.70 11.98 -22.66
N ASN A 183 -6.40 13.24 -22.96
CA ASN A 183 -6.32 13.76 -24.32
C ASN A 183 -4.91 13.58 -24.88
N GLU A 184 -4.78 13.52 -26.22
CA GLU A 184 -3.52 13.18 -26.89
C GLU A 184 -2.35 14.09 -26.50
N GLU A 185 -2.57 15.41 -26.38
CA GLU A 185 -1.54 16.36 -26.00
C GLU A 185 -1.02 16.12 -24.57
N THR A 186 -1.94 15.94 -23.61
CA THR A 186 -1.58 15.69 -22.22
C THR A 186 -0.96 14.30 -22.05
N ILE A 187 -1.41 13.30 -22.80
CA ILE A 187 -0.80 11.95 -22.79
C ILE A 187 0.68 12.04 -23.19
N LYS A 188 1.00 12.72 -24.30
CA LYS A 188 2.39 12.93 -24.74
C LYS A 188 3.24 13.60 -23.67
N LYS A 189 2.73 14.64 -23.03
CA LYS A 189 3.43 15.33 -21.92
C LYS A 189 3.67 14.38 -20.74
N ARG A 190 2.69 13.57 -20.37
CA ARG A 190 2.81 12.58 -19.28
C ARG A 190 3.85 11.51 -19.60
N LEU A 191 3.96 11.05 -20.84
CA LEU A 191 4.98 10.08 -21.24
C LEU A 191 6.38 10.70 -21.17
N VAL A 192 6.55 11.94 -21.62
CA VAL A 192 7.83 12.68 -21.47
C VAL A 192 8.22 12.80 -20.00
N VAL A 193 7.30 13.20 -19.13
CA VAL A 193 7.54 13.29 -17.68
C VAL A 193 7.86 11.92 -17.09
N TYR A 194 7.14 10.87 -17.51
CA TYR A 194 7.43 9.51 -17.07
C TYR A 194 8.85 9.08 -17.43
N HIS A 195 9.27 9.23 -18.68
CA HIS A 195 10.60 8.82 -19.12
C HIS A 195 11.71 9.62 -18.44
N SER A 196 11.52 10.91 -18.24
CA SER A 196 12.57 11.78 -17.67
C SER A 196 12.69 11.72 -16.14
N GLN A 197 11.57 11.54 -15.43
CA GLN A 197 11.55 11.66 -13.97
C GLN A 197 11.22 10.35 -13.24
N THR A 198 10.38 9.51 -13.85
CA THR A 198 9.83 8.33 -13.16
C THR A 198 10.55 7.03 -13.55
N GLN A 199 10.85 6.85 -14.83
CA GLN A 199 11.54 5.65 -15.31
C GLN A 199 12.91 5.39 -14.62
N PRO A 200 13.71 6.39 -14.22
CA PRO A 200 14.95 6.17 -13.45
C PRO A 200 14.75 5.39 -12.14
N LEU A 201 13.54 5.36 -11.57
CA LEU A 201 13.21 4.55 -10.41
C LEU A 201 13.39 3.06 -10.63
N ILE A 202 13.29 2.56 -11.86
CA ILE A 202 13.52 1.15 -12.20
C ILE A 202 14.93 0.74 -11.75
N GLU A 203 15.93 1.55 -12.10
CA GLU A 203 17.32 1.27 -11.74
C GLU A 203 17.55 1.45 -10.22
N TRP A 204 16.93 2.45 -9.60
CA TRP A 204 16.99 2.64 -8.16
C TRP A 204 16.44 1.42 -7.40
N TYR A 205 15.26 0.89 -7.80
CA TYR A 205 14.67 -0.30 -7.18
C TYR A 205 15.43 -1.59 -7.50
N LYS A 206 16.11 -1.69 -8.65
CA LYS A 206 17.03 -2.80 -8.93
C LYS A 206 18.21 -2.81 -7.96
N GLN A 207 18.80 -1.65 -7.67
CA GLN A 207 19.89 -1.51 -6.69
C GLN A 207 19.43 -1.87 -5.27
N GLU A 208 18.19 -1.55 -4.92
CA GLU A 208 17.58 -1.97 -3.66
C GLU A 208 17.18 -3.48 -3.64
N GLY A 209 17.28 -4.21 -4.74
CA GLY A 209 16.90 -5.62 -4.85
C GLY A 209 15.40 -5.89 -4.76
N LEU A 210 14.57 -4.86 -5.07
CA LEU A 210 13.11 -4.91 -4.93
C LEU A 210 12.36 -4.91 -6.26
N HIS A 211 13.05 -4.77 -7.39
CA HIS A 211 12.46 -4.68 -8.71
C HIS A 211 12.05 -6.04 -9.27
N HIS A 212 10.81 -6.14 -9.75
CA HIS A 212 10.29 -7.29 -10.50
C HIS A 212 9.63 -6.80 -11.78
N HIS A 213 10.11 -7.29 -12.91
CA HIS A 213 9.57 -6.97 -14.24
C HIS A 213 8.39 -7.89 -14.58
N ILE A 214 7.28 -7.30 -15.00
CA ILE A 214 6.06 -7.97 -15.47
C ILE A 214 5.74 -7.48 -16.88
N ASN A 215 5.62 -8.39 -17.81
CA ASN A 215 5.16 -8.05 -19.16
C ASN A 215 3.68 -7.66 -19.11
N GLY A 216 3.38 -6.39 -19.33
CA GLY A 216 2.03 -5.82 -19.27
C GLY A 216 1.18 -5.98 -20.54
N LEU A 217 1.67 -6.78 -21.54
CA LEU A 217 0.90 -7.18 -22.72
C LEU A 217 0.20 -8.51 -22.48
N GLY A 218 -0.98 -8.69 -23.04
CA GLY A 218 -1.75 -9.93 -22.98
C GLY A 218 -3.04 -9.83 -22.19
N SER A 219 -3.60 -10.97 -21.77
CA SER A 219 -4.86 -10.97 -21.03
C SER A 219 -4.69 -10.47 -19.59
N LEU A 220 -5.74 -9.92 -19.04
CA LEU A 220 -5.79 -9.44 -17.66
C LEU A 220 -5.39 -10.54 -16.67
N GLU A 221 -5.91 -11.75 -16.88
CA GLU A 221 -5.71 -12.92 -16.01
C GLU A 221 -4.26 -13.38 -16.03
N ARG A 222 -3.60 -13.37 -17.21
CA ARG A 222 -2.19 -13.74 -17.31
C ARG A 222 -1.30 -12.76 -16.54
N ILE A 223 -1.49 -11.45 -16.77
CA ILE A 223 -0.73 -10.41 -16.07
C ILE A 223 -0.95 -10.52 -14.57
N PHE A 224 -2.20 -10.74 -14.14
CA PHE A 224 -2.53 -10.94 -12.73
C PHE A 224 -1.86 -12.17 -12.14
N SER A 225 -1.83 -13.29 -12.89
CA SER A 225 -1.14 -14.51 -12.47
C SER A 225 0.37 -14.30 -12.29
N ASP A 226 1.01 -13.58 -13.22
CA ASP A 226 2.44 -13.26 -13.16
C ASP A 226 2.75 -12.38 -11.93
N ILE A 227 1.91 -11.40 -11.65
CA ILE A 227 2.02 -10.55 -10.44
C ILE A 227 1.86 -11.40 -9.18
N CYS A 228 0.84 -12.25 -9.12
CA CYS A 228 0.62 -13.12 -7.97
C CYS A 228 1.80 -14.05 -7.71
N ALA A 229 2.43 -14.61 -8.76
CA ALA A 229 3.60 -15.45 -8.60
C ALA A 229 4.76 -14.72 -7.90
N VAL A 230 4.94 -13.42 -8.13
CA VAL A 230 5.90 -12.61 -7.38
C VAL A 230 5.46 -12.40 -5.93
N ILE A 231 4.20 -11.97 -5.73
CA ILE A 231 3.69 -11.62 -4.39
C ILE A 231 3.67 -12.83 -3.46
N ASP A 232 3.41 -14.02 -3.97
CA ASP A 232 3.35 -15.25 -3.17
C ASP A 232 4.75 -15.71 -2.70
N ASN A 233 5.84 -15.21 -3.35
CA ASN A 233 7.23 -15.56 -3.04
C ASN A 233 8.01 -14.51 -2.23
N ILE A 234 7.42 -13.35 -1.89
CA ILE A 234 8.07 -12.25 -1.12
C ILE A 234 7.68 -12.22 0.35
#